data_94045bda89377fa2e99cdf3b6d74a92d
#
_entry.id   94045bda89377fa2e99cdf3b6d74a92d
#
_cell.length_a   1.000
_cell.length_b   1.000
_cell.length_c   1.000
_cell.angle_alpha   90.00
_cell.angle_beta   90.00
_cell.angle_gamma   90.00
#
_symmetry.space_group_name_H-M   'P 1'
#
loop_
_entity.id
_entity.type
_entity.pdbx_description
1 polymer ?
#
loop_
_entity_poly.entity_id
_entity_poly.type
_entity_poly.pdbx_seq_one_letter_code
_entity_poly.pdbx_strand_id
1 'polypeptide(L)'
;MKSNRLFLRRRTRGLLFATLLFLLSSCTIGYHEDESFESDVKNATLESPQLENVKVELDATGENATIEWPVVHGAEGYEFSWYVVDDPENPIAVVEGEFIDGCSVELEVEEDTKYKFLIKTIGNKQFNNKDAEKACEISFSTLLETYASIPSGVDLTQWFIDNPLPETDMEPNEDGTLKELAYELEANGEYTISGPIDFGARKVTIRGNKINHSKITFGQSGRILTQNGLKIKFMDFYCNAMEKGSSDASLIGLSKTPNEQLKVSSGEYVIKDPIVIQSCNVYDLNRHLLYDSGKK
;
A
#
# COMPACT_ATOMS: atom_id res chain seq x y z
N MET A 1 -39.84 10.95 53.01
CA MET A 1 -38.60 10.83 52.32
C MET A 1 -38.76 11.37 50.89
N LYS A 2 -38.28 12.60 50.69
CA LYS A 2 -38.42 13.35 49.43
C LYS A 2 -37.05 13.50 48.78
N SER A 3 -37.07 13.52 47.46
CA SER A 3 -36.07 14.15 46.61
C SER A 3 -34.80 13.37 46.25
N ASN A 4 -34.73 12.98 44.98
CA ASN A 4 -33.53 13.03 44.15
C ASN A 4 -33.88 12.66 42.67
N ARG A 5 -34.68 13.49 42.00
CA ARG A 5 -34.96 13.34 40.55
C ARG A 5 -34.81 14.64 39.76
N LEU A 6 -33.86 15.50 40.12
CA LEU A 6 -33.74 16.79 39.41
C LEU A 6 -32.34 17.11 38.88
N PHE A 7 -31.38 16.20 38.93
CA PHE A 7 -30.02 16.51 38.48
C PHE A 7 -29.60 15.87 37.15
N LEU A 8 -30.38 14.98 36.55
CA LEU A 8 -30.01 14.28 35.31
C LEU A 8 -30.49 14.94 34.03
N ARG A 9 -31.34 15.96 34.08
CA ARG A 9 -31.92 16.60 32.88
C ARG A 9 -31.13 17.79 32.33
N ARG A 10 -30.10 18.26 33.04
CA ARG A 10 -29.31 19.43 32.60
C ARG A 10 -28.00 19.08 31.88
N ARG A 11 -27.48 17.86 32.06
CA ARG A 11 -26.25 17.42 31.40
C ARG A 11 -26.46 16.90 29.98
N THR A 12 -27.60 16.37 29.65
CA THR A 12 -27.90 15.84 28.31
C THR A 12 -28.19 16.93 27.27
N ARG A 13 -28.64 18.13 27.69
CA ARG A 13 -28.86 19.24 26.76
C ARG A 13 -27.57 19.95 26.37
N GLY A 14 -26.55 19.96 27.19
CA GLY A 14 -25.25 20.53 26.88
C GLY A 14 -24.44 19.61 25.94
N LEU A 15 -24.59 18.29 26.09
CA LEU A 15 -23.87 17.34 25.23
C LEU A 15 -24.44 17.30 23.80
N LEU A 16 -25.78 17.42 23.67
CA LEU A 16 -26.42 17.48 22.34
C LEU A 16 -26.14 18.78 21.58
N PHE A 17 -25.90 19.88 22.31
CA PHE A 17 -25.52 21.16 21.68
C PHE A 17 -24.04 21.17 21.25
N ALA A 18 -23.17 20.49 22.00
CA ALA A 18 -21.76 20.36 21.64
C ALA A 18 -21.56 19.42 20.43
N THR A 19 -22.31 18.30 20.35
CA THR A 19 -22.28 17.42 19.18
C THR A 19 -22.91 18.07 17.94
N LEU A 20 -23.90 18.93 18.09
CA LEU A 20 -24.48 19.67 16.95
C LEU A 20 -23.56 20.78 16.43
N LEU A 21 -22.70 21.36 17.29
CA LEU A 21 -21.69 22.33 16.86
C LEU A 21 -20.52 21.68 16.13
N PHE A 22 -20.20 20.41 16.45
CA PHE A 22 -19.15 19.66 15.73
C PHE A 22 -19.59 19.19 14.35
N LEU A 23 -20.89 19.02 14.12
CA LEU A 23 -21.43 18.67 12.80
C LEU A 23 -21.55 19.87 11.83
N LEU A 24 -21.34 21.10 12.31
CA LEU A 24 -21.34 22.29 11.47
C LEU A 24 -19.95 22.81 11.13
N SER A 25 -18.88 22.18 11.63
CA SER A 25 -17.50 22.53 11.31
C SER A 25 -16.86 21.59 10.27
N SER A 26 -17.65 20.70 9.66
CA SER A 26 -17.18 19.76 8.63
C SER A 26 -17.42 20.26 7.20
N CYS A 27 -17.51 21.54 6.97
CA CYS A 27 -17.61 22.10 5.63
C CYS A 27 -16.86 23.41 5.51
N THR A 28 -15.54 23.35 5.70
CA THR A 28 -14.63 24.34 5.16
C THR A 28 -13.26 23.67 5.00
N ILE A 29 -13.17 22.64 4.19
CA ILE A 29 -11.92 22.38 3.49
C ILE A 29 -11.91 23.43 2.39
N GLY A 30 -10.98 24.36 2.54
CA GLY A 30 -11.01 25.64 1.90
C GLY A 30 -11.05 25.54 0.38
N TYR A 31 -12.00 26.23 -0.19
CA TYR A 31 -11.72 26.87 -1.45
C TYR A 31 -10.49 27.76 -1.21
N HIS A 32 -9.38 27.42 -1.81
CA HIS A 32 -8.30 28.38 -1.96
C HIS A 32 -8.90 29.58 -2.71
N GLU A 33 -8.56 30.80 -2.32
CA GLU A 33 -9.10 32.04 -2.93
C GLU A 33 -8.87 32.08 -4.46
N ASP A 34 -8.06 31.18 -5.00
CA ASP A 34 -7.74 31.02 -6.42
C ASP A 34 -8.64 30.00 -7.15
N GLU A 35 -9.56 29.31 -6.48
CA GLU A 35 -10.46 28.30 -7.08
C GLU A 35 -11.78 28.94 -7.55
N SER A 36 -11.71 29.94 -8.41
CA SER A 36 -12.89 30.51 -9.03
C SER A 36 -13.14 29.93 -10.41
N PHE A 37 -14.30 29.30 -10.61
CA PHE A 37 -14.78 28.89 -11.93
C PHE A 37 -15.29 30.10 -12.75
N GLU A 38 -15.31 31.32 -12.20
CA GLU A 38 -15.64 32.53 -12.94
C GLU A 38 -14.59 32.78 -14.03
N SER A 39 -15.01 32.84 -15.26
CA SER A 39 -14.12 32.91 -16.42
C SER A 39 -14.79 33.62 -17.59
N ASP A 40 -13.97 34.29 -18.38
CA ASP A 40 -14.37 34.83 -19.69
C ASP A 40 -14.41 33.77 -20.80
N VAL A 41 -14.09 32.49 -20.51
CA VAL A 41 -14.12 31.39 -21.44
C VAL A 41 -15.56 31.05 -21.80
N LYS A 42 -15.93 31.25 -23.05
CA LYS A 42 -17.28 31.02 -23.60
C LYS A 42 -17.20 30.37 -24.98
N ASN A 43 -18.21 29.56 -25.31
CA ASN A 43 -18.33 28.86 -26.61
C ASN A 43 -17.11 27.98 -26.93
N ALA A 44 -16.47 27.39 -25.91
CA ALA A 44 -15.29 26.58 -26.02
C ALA A 44 -15.60 25.09 -25.75
N THR A 45 -14.85 24.20 -26.38
CA THR A 45 -14.70 22.83 -25.87
C THR A 45 -13.56 22.84 -24.89
N LEU A 46 -13.81 22.44 -23.64
CA LEU A 46 -12.81 22.47 -22.58
C LEU A 46 -11.88 21.25 -22.68
N GLU A 47 -10.75 21.36 -22.00
CA GLU A 47 -9.82 20.23 -21.81
C GLU A 47 -9.88 19.78 -20.36
N SER A 48 -9.58 18.50 -20.10
CA SER A 48 -9.40 18.00 -18.74
C SER A 48 -8.07 18.47 -18.17
N PRO A 49 -7.88 18.44 -16.83
CA PRO A 49 -6.60 18.79 -16.21
C PRO A 49 -5.43 18.03 -16.85
N GLN A 50 -4.30 18.68 -16.99
CA GLN A 50 -3.09 18.03 -17.51
C GLN A 50 -2.50 17.16 -16.41
N LEU A 51 -2.05 15.95 -16.77
CA LEU A 51 -1.56 14.95 -15.80
C LEU A 51 -0.44 15.47 -14.91
N GLU A 52 0.48 16.25 -15.47
CA GLU A 52 1.61 16.85 -14.74
C GLU A 52 1.21 17.85 -13.66
N ASN A 53 -0.02 18.33 -13.70
CA ASN A 53 -0.57 19.28 -12.73
C ASN A 53 -1.51 18.63 -11.70
N VAL A 54 -1.78 17.34 -11.84
CA VAL A 54 -2.55 16.58 -10.84
C VAL A 54 -1.61 16.07 -9.77
N LYS A 55 -1.96 16.31 -8.51
CA LYS A 55 -1.21 15.82 -7.35
C LYS A 55 -2.01 14.72 -6.69
N VAL A 56 -1.31 13.68 -6.25
CA VAL A 56 -1.87 12.60 -5.43
C VAL A 56 -0.98 12.45 -4.21
N GLU A 57 -1.51 12.66 -3.03
CA GLU A 57 -0.78 12.60 -1.76
C GLU A 57 -1.49 11.64 -0.81
N LEU A 58 -0.71 10.77 -0.17
CA LEU A 58 -1.20 9.95 0.95
C LEU A 58 -1.09 10.73 2.25
N ASP A 59 -2.04 10.53 3.14
CA ASP A 59 -1.93 11.00 4.51
C ASP A 59 -0.80 10.25 5.27
N ALA A 60 -0.50 10.69 6.49
CA ALA A 60 0.55 10.09 7.31
C ALA A 60 0.26 8.64 7.73
N THR A 61 -0.99 8.19 7.65
CA THR A 61 -1.40 6.82 7.95
C THR A 61 -1.33 5.91 6.73
N GLY A 62 -1.38 6.48 5.53
CA GLY A 62 -1.47 5.74 4.27
C GLY A 62 -2.87 5.18 3.98
N GLU A 63 -3.87 5.58 4.77
CA GLU A 63 -5.25 5.09 4.63
C GLU A 63 -6.12 5.99 3.76
N ASN A 64 -5.70 7.27 3.55
CA ASN A 64 -6.41 8.21 2.70
C ASN A 64 -5.48 8.81 1.65
N ALA A 65 -6.00 8.97 0.44
CA ALA A 65 -5.36 9.68 -0.65
C ALA A 65 -6.13 10.96 -0.97
N THR A 66 -5.41 12.09 -1.05
CA THR A 66 -5.96 13.35 -1.56
C THR A 66 -5.48 13.54 -2.99
N ILE A 67 -6.43 13.79 -3.90
CA ILE A 67 -6.17 14.07 -5.30
C ILE A 67 -6.58 15.52 -5.56
N GLU A 68 -5.65 16.33 -6.04
CA GLU A 68 -5.85 17.76 -6.32
C GLU A 68 -5.47 18.06 -7.76
N TRP A 69 -6.22 18.96 -8.38
CA TRP A 69 -5.96 19.44 -9.75
C TRP A 69 -6.29 20.93 -9.88
N PRO A 70 -5.67 21.62 -10.85
CA PRO A 70 -5.94 23.04 -11.07
C PRO A 70 -7.35 23.27 -11.65
N VAL A 71 -7.94 24.39 -11.31
CA VAL A 71 -9.21 24.84 -11.88
C VAL A 71 -9.12 24.94 -13.41
N VAL A 72 -10.08 24.36 -14.11
CA VAL A 72 -10.29 24.60 -15.54
C VAL A 72 -11.31 25.72 -15.71
N HIS A 73 -10.86 26.89 -16.17
CA HIS A 73 -11.72 28.04 -16.34
C HIS A 73 -12.84 27.76 -17.36
N GLY A 74 -14.07 28.12 -17.00
CA GLY A 74 -15.26 27.88 -17.82
C GLY A 74 -15.89 26.50 -17.61
N ALA A 75 -15.38 25.71 -16.69
CA ALA A 75 -16.01 24.47 -16.25
C ALA A 75 -17.24 24.75 -15.37
N GLU A 76 -18.15 23.79 -15.28
CA GLU A 76 -19.20 23.69 -14.28
C GLU A 76 -18.74 22.85 -13.08
N GLY A 77 -17.82 21.93 -13.31
CA GLY A 77 -17.25 20.98 -12.38
C GLY A 77 -16.54 19.87 -13.14
N TYR A 78 -16.43 18.71 -12.50
CA TYR A 78 -15.73 17.56 -13.05
C TYR A 78 -16.54 16.28 -12.87
N GLU A 79 -16.45 15.37 -13.82
CA GLU A 79 -16.86 13.99 -13.68
C GLU A 79 -15.67 13.18 -13.20
N PHE A 80 -15.81 12.52 -12.07
CA PHE A 80 -14.75 11.75 -11.42
C PHE A 80 -15.12 10.26 -11.41
N SER A 81 -14.15 9.43 -11.73
CA SER A 81 -14.26 7.97 -11.56
C SER A 81 -12.98 7.41 -11.00
N TRP A 82 -13.09 6.38 -10.15
CA TRP A 82 -11.93 5.67 -9.68
C TRP A 82 -12.15 4.15 -9.69
N TYR A 83 -11.05 3.44 -9.94
CA TYR A 83 -11.06 2.00 -10.13
C TYR A 83 -9.91 1.37 -9.36
N VAL A 84 -10.13 0.18 -8.80
CA VAL A 84 -9.05 -0.74 -8.40
C VAL A 84 -8.62 -1.49 -9.66
N VAL A 85 -7.32 -1.47 -9.96
CA VAL A 85 -6.72 -2.06 -11.18
C VAL A 85 -5.62 -3.07 -10.87
N ASP A 86 -5.73 -3.78 -9.76
CA ASP A 86 -4.82 -4.89 -9.42
C ASP A 86 -4.84 -5.97 -10.51
N ASP A 87 -6.01 -6.18 -11.14
CA ASP A 87 -6.17 -6.89 -12.41
C ASP A 87 -6.51 -5.86 -13.51
N PRO A 88 -5.55 -5.51 -14.39
CA PRO A 88 -5.79 -4.53 -15.44
C PRO A 88 -6.83 -4.97 -16.48
N GLU A 89 -7.07 -6.28 -16.63
CA GLU A 89 -8.06 -6.81 -17.57
C GLU A 89 -9.49 -6.74 -17.00
N ASN A 90 -9.61 -6.71 -15.68
CA ASN A 90 -10.89 -6.68 -14.97
C ASN A 90 -10.89 -5.58 -13.89
N PRO A 91 -10.85 -4.29 -14.25
CA PRO A 91 -10.88 -3.20 -13.29
C PRO A 91 -12.20 -3.19 -12.50
N ILE A 92 -12.11 -2.94 -11.19
CA ILE A 92 -13.27 -2.85 -10.31
C ILE A 92 -13.60 -1.37 -10.10
N ALA A 93 -14.78 -0.93 -10.56
CA ALA A 93 -15.25 0.42 -10.30
C ALA A 93 -15.61 0.57 -8.81
N VAL A 94 -15.01 1.56 -8.15
CA VAL A 94 -15.39 1.98 -6.80
C VAL A 94 -16.37 3.13 -6.87
N VAL A 95 -16.07 4.10 -7.72
CA VAL A 95 -16.94 5.22 -8.07
C VAL A 95 -16.89 5.41 -9.58
N GLU A 96 -18.00 5.70 -10.20
CA GLU A 96 -18.08 5.92 -11.64
C GLU A 96 -19.00 7.11 -11.95
N GLY A 97 -18.43 8.13 -12.61
CA GLY A 97 -19.17 9.28 -13.11
C GLY A 97 -19.75 10.20 -12.03
N GLU A 98 -19.13 10.29 -10.87
CA GLU A 98 -19.54 11.22 -9.81
C GLU A 98 -19.22 12.67 -10.21
N PHE A 99 -20.19 13.57 -10.02
CA PHE A 99 -19.98 15.00 -10.25
C PHE A 99 -19.31 15.63 -9.02
N ILE A 100 -18.17 16.29 -9.25
CA ILE A 100 -17.39 17.01 -8.24
C ILE A 100 -17.45 18.51 -8.55
N ASP A 101 -17.96 19.27 -7.57
CA ASP A 101 -17.95 20.74 -7.57
C ASP A 101 -16.74 21.22 -6.76
N GLY A 102 -15.56 21.08 -7.34
CA GLY A 102 -14.29 21.41 -6.69
C GLY A 102 -13.12 20.81 -7.45
N CYS A 103 -11.92 21.08 -6.96
CA CYS A 103 -10.67 20.64 -7.58
C CYS A 103 -9.88 19.66 -6.69
N SER A 104 -10.57 19.01 -5.76
CA SER A 104 -9.97 18.05 -4.85
C SER A 104 -10.97 16.96 -4.46
N VAL A 105 -10.48 15.75 -4.25
CA VAL A 105 -11.20 14.64 -3.63
C VAL A 105 -10.31 13.94 -2.62
N GLU A 106 -10.91 13.48 -1.52
CA GLU A 106 -10.27 12.63 -0.53
C GLU A 106 -10.90 11.24 -0.58
N LEU A 107 -10.08 10.22 -0.67
CA LEU A 107 -10.50 8.84 -0.89
C LEU A 107 -9.84 7.93 0.13
N GLU A 108 -10.62 7.02 0.71
CA GLU A 108 -10.08 5.93 1.53
C GLU A 108 -9.44 4.89 0.61
N VAL A 109 -8.17 4.56 0.84
CA VAL A 109 -7.40 3.63 0.02
C VAL A 109 -6.93 2.42 0.83
N GLU A 110 -6.85 1.27 0.16
CA GLU A 110 -6.34 0.04 0.75
C GLU A 110 -4.82 -0.08 0.56
N GLU A 111 -4.15 -0.70 1.52
CA GLU A 111 -2.73 -1.06 1.39
C GLU A 111 -2.51 -2.04 0.21
N ASP A 112 -1.36 -1.96 -0.42
CA ASP A 112 -0.93 -2.85 -1.52
C ASP A 112 -1.92 -2.91 -2.70
N THR A 113 -2.49 -1.77 -3.08
CA THR A 113 -3.52 -1.70 -4.11
C THR A 113 -3.15 -0.72 -5.21
N LYS A 114 -3.42 -1.10 -6.46
CA LYS A 114 -3.25 -0.25 -7.65
C LYS A 114 -4.57 0.41 -8.00
N TYR A 115 -4.52 1.72 -8.22
CA TYR A 115 -5.68 2.53 -8.55
C TYR A 115 -5.51 3.26 -9.88
N LYS A 116 -6.65 3.57 -10.48
CA LYS A 116 -6.76 4.42 -11.65
C LYS A 116 -7.87 5.43 -11.43
N PHE A 117 -7.56 6.71 -11.61
CA PHE A 117 -8.51 7.81 -11.51
C PHE A 117 -8.74 8.43 -12.88
N LEU A 118 -9.97 8.83 -13.13
CA LEU A 118 -10.37 9.57 -14.32
C LEU A 118 -11.01 10.88 -13.89
N ILE A 119 -10.51 12.00 -14.40
CA ILE A 119 -11.03 13.33 -14.14
C ILE A 119 -11.38 13.97 -15.48
N LYS A 120 -12.67 14.22 -15.72
CA LYS A 120 -13.17 14.81 -16.95
C LYS A 120 -13.86 16.13 -16.66
N THR A 121 -13.43 17.20 -17.32
CA THR A 121 -14.03 18.53 -17.19
C THR A 121 -15.42 18.57 -17.79
N ILE A 122 -16.39 19.06 -17.05
CA ILE A 122 -17.77 19.34 -17.48
C ILE A 122 -17.91 20.82 -17.80
N GLY A 123 -18.37 21.10 -19.02
CA GLY A 123 -18.50 22.47 -19.52
C GLY A 123 -19.69 23.22 -18.93
N ASN A 124 -19.48 24.48 -18.54
CA ASN A 124 -20.57 25.31 -18.03
C ASN A 124 -21.52 25.71 -19.14
N LYS A 125 -22.76 25.23 -19.06
CA LYS A 125 -23.84 25.46 -20.04
C LYS A 125 -24.25 26.90 -20.13
N GLN A 126 -24.11 27.70 -19.05
CA GLN A 126 -24.45 29.12 -19.07
C GLN A 126 -23.51 29.93 -19.98
N PHE A 127 -22.27 29.45 -20.14
CA PHE A 127 -21.27 30.04 -21.03
C PHE A 127 -21.20 29.33 -22.39
N ASN A 128 -22.12 28.37 -22.66
CA ASN A 128 -22.12 27.54 -23.86
C ASN A 128 -20.81 26.78 -24.07
N ASN A 129 -20.16 26.38 -22.98
CA ASN A 129 -18.98 25.55 -23.02
C ASN A 129 -19.37 24.07 -23.11
N LYS A 130 -18.57 23.30 -23.81
CA LYS A 130 -18.72 21.86 -23.97
C LYS A 130 -17.74 21.15 -23.05
N ASP A 131 -18.15 19.94 -22.65
CA ASP A 131 -17.31 19.01 -21.86
C ASP A 131 -16.01 18.69 -22.60
N ALA A 132 -15.00 18.32 -21.84
CA ALA A 132 -13.77 17.77 -22.38
C ALA A 132 -14.06 16.48 -23.18
N GLU A 133 -13.36 16.29 -24.29
CA GLU A 133 -13.51 15.06 -25.09
C GLU A 133 -12.92 13.84 -24.40
N LYS A 134 -11.87 14.04 -23.60
CA LYS A 134 -11.12 12.97 -22.90
C LYS A 134 -10.97 13.32 -21.43
N ALA A 135 -11.00 12.29 -20.59
CA ALA A 135 -10.61 12.42 -19.19
C ALA A 135 -9.07 12.46 -19.04
N CYS A 136 -8.61 13.13 -18.00
CA CYS A 136 -7.26 12.93 -17.48
C CYS A 136 -7.24 11.57 -16.77
N GLU A 137 -6.27 10.73 -17.11
CA GLU A 137 -6.08 9.42 -16.50
C GLU A 137 -4.83 9.43 -15.61
N ILE A 138 -5.01 9.07 -14.34
CA ILE A 138 -3.97 9.05 -13.33
C ILE A 138 -3.85 7.62 -12.79
N SER A 139 -2.64 7.08 -12.81
CA SER A 139 -2.32 5.82 -12.14
C SER A 139 -1.66 6.12 -10.79
N PHE A 140 -2.12 5.45 -9.76
CA PHE A 140 -1.61 5.59 -8.41
C PHE A 140 -1.52 4.22 -7.74
N SER A 141 -0.61 4.06 -6.78
CA SER A 141 -0.44 2.80 -6.07
C SER A 141 0.01 3.04 -4.64
N THR A 142 -0.57 2.30 -3.71
CA THR A 142 -0.14 2.23 -2.31
C THR A 142 0.93 1.17 -2.08
N LEU A 143 1.36 0.45 -3.14
CA LEU A 143 2.46 -0.50 -3.03
C LEU A 143 3.77 0.22 -2.74
N LEU A 144 4.60 -0.39 -1.89
CA LEU A 144 5.99 0.04 -1.74
C LEU A 144 6.70 0.02 -3.10
N GLU A 145 7.50 1.05 -3.40
CA GLU A 145 8.26 1.13 -4.64
C GLU A 145 9.11 -0.13 -4.86
N THR A 146 9.02 -0.70 -6.05
CA THR A 146 9.75 -1.92 -6.42
C THR A 146 11.24 -1.61 -6.58
N TYR A 147 12.09 -2.22 -5.74
CA TYR A 147 13.54 -2.16 -5.90
C TYR A 147 14.01 -2.97 -7.11
N ALA A 148 13.49 -4.20 -7.26
CA ALA A 148 13.77 -5.03 -8.42
C ALA A 148 12.63 -6.01 -8.71
N SER A 149 12.40 -6.25 -10.01
CA SER A 149 11.49 -7.31 -10.48
C SER A 149 12.28 -8.57 -10.80
N ILE A 150 11.78 -9.71 -10.36
CA ILE A 150 12.43 -11.01 -10.54
C ILE A 150 11.64 -11.80 -11.60
N PRO A 151 12.28 -12.17 -12.75
CA PRO A 151 11.58 -12.90 -13.80
C PRO A 151 11.19 -14.31 -13.38
N SER A 152 10.10 -14.82 -13.94
CA SER A 152 9.64 -16.20 -13.72
C SER A 152 10.66 -17.23 -14.21
N GLY A 153 10.61 -18.44 -13.62
CA GLY A 153 11.43 -19.58 -14.01
C GLY A 153 12.81 -19.63 -13.36
N VAL A 154 13.14 -18.71 -12.45
CA VAL A 154 14.44 -18.68 -11.79
C VAL A 154 14.43 -19.41 -10.44
N ASP A 155 15.61 -19.86 -10.02
CA ASP A 155 15.87 -20.25 -8.63
C ASP A 155 16.21 -18.98 -7.83
N LEU A 156 15.34 -18.60 -6.91
CA LEU A 156 15.52 -17.42 -6.08
C LEU A 156 16.79 -17.48 -5.24
N THR A 157 17.23 -18.69 -4.82
CA THR A 157 18.50 -18.85 -4.11
C THR A 157 19.67 -18.37 -4.96
N GLN A 158 19.72 -18.82 -6.22
CA GLN A 158 20.77 -18.42 -7.13
C GLN A 158 20.63 -16.94 -7.54
N TRP A 159 19.39 -16.51 -7.76
CA TRP A 159 19.13 -15.12 -8.14
C TRP A 159 19.65 -14.11 -7.11
N PHE A 160 19.42 -14.35 -5.80
CA PHE A 160 19.94 -13.48 -4.73
C PHE A 160 21.45 -13.61 -4.51
N ILE A 161 22.08 -14.71 -4.95
CA ILE A 161 23.54 -14.83 -5.00
C ILE A 161 24.12 -13.95 -6.11
N ASP A 162 23.48 -13.97 -7.28
CA ASP A 162 23.93 -13.24 -8.47
C ASP A 162 23.58 -11.74 -8.39
N ASN A 163 22.52 -11.40 -7.62
CA ASN A 163 22.03 -10.05 -7.37
C ASN A 163 22.03 -9.76 -5.86
N PRO A 164 23.20 -9.58 -5.25
CA PRO A 164 23.30 -9.35 -3.82
C PRO A 164 22.59 -8.07 -3.41
N LEU A 165 22.09 -8.05 -2.18
CA LEU A 165 21.48 -6.85 -1.61
C LEU A 165 22.50 -5.69 -1.60
N PRO A 166 22.08 -4.46 -1.96
CA PRO A 166 22.99 -3.32 -2.01
C PRO A 166 23.56 -3.00 -0.62
N GLU A 167 24.86 -2.80 -0.52
CA GLU A 167 25.52 -2.44 0.75
C GLU A 167 25.25 -1.00 1.16
N THR A 168 25.06 -0.11 0.18
CA THR A 168 24.92 1.34 0.37
C THR A 168 23.62 1.79 1.03
N ASP A 169 22.56 0.96 0.94
CA ASP A 169 21.25 1.29 1.50
C ASP A 169 21.06 0.81 2.95
N MET A 170 22.17 0.62 3.68
CA MET A 170 22.13 0.26 5.10
C MET A 170 22.01 1.47 6.03
N GLU A 171 22.11 2.69 5.48
CA GLU A 171 21.89 3.90 6.28
C GLU A 171 20.40 4.02 6.62
N PRO A 172 20.09 4.30 7.89
CA PRO A 172 18.70 4.51 8.29
C PRO A 172 18.14 5.78 7.62
N ASN A 173 16.84 5.77 7.39
CA ASN A 173 16.09 6.96 7.01
C ASN A 173 16.22 8.03 8.11
N GLU A 174 15.78 9.26 7.86
CA GLU A 174 15.82 10.38 8.83
C GLU A 174 15.10 10.04 10.15
N ASP A 175 14.09 9.19 10.12
CA ASP A 175 13.35 8.70 11.29
C ASP A 175 14.04 7.53 12.02
N GLY A 176 15.20 7.08 11.54
CA GLY A 176 15.97 5.97 12.10
C GLY A 176 15.51 4.58 11.67
N THR A 177 14.53 4.48 10.76
CA THR A 177 14.12 3.20 10.16
C THR A 177 15.06 2.79 9.03
N LEU A 178 15.26 1.48 8.82
CA LEU A 178 16.00 0.98 7.67
C LEU A 178 15.14 1.04 6.42
N LYS A 179 15.74 1.43 5.29
CA LYS A 179 15.08 1.38 3.99
C LYS A 179 14.67 -0.05 3.67
N GLU A 180 13.41 -0.22 3.35
CA GLU A 180 12.85 -1.50 2.96
C GLU A 180 13.07 -1.72 1.45
N LEU A 181 13.57 -2.92 1.09
CA LEU A 181 13.77 -3.32 -0.29
C LEU A 181 12.63 -4.22 -0.75
N ALA A 182 11.84 -3.77 -1.72
CA ALA A 182 10.74 -4.54 -2.28
C ALA A 182 11.14 -5.28 -3.56
N TYR A 183 10.99 -6.59 -3.57
CA TYR A 183 11.18 -7.46 -4.74
C TYR A 183 9.82 -7.92 -5.24
N GLU A 184 9.56 -7.74 -6.52
CA GLU A 184 8.30 -8.11 -7.16
C GLU A 184 8.49 -9.34 -8.04
N LEU A 185 7.64 -10.34 -7.83
CA LEU A 185 7.56 -11.55 -8.65
C LEU A 185 6.47 -11.39 -9.72
N GLU A 186 6.67 -12.01 -10.88
CA GLU A 186 5.68 -11.97 -11.96
C GLU A 186 4.37 -12.66 -11.57
N ALA A 187 3.26 -12.12 -12.06
CA ALA A 187 1.94 -12.74 -11.92
C ALA A 187 1.94 -14.16 -12.51
N ASN A 188 1.39 -15.13 -11.75
CA ASN A 188 1.45 -16.56 -12.09
C ASN A 188 2.87 -17.10 -12.30
N GLY A 189 3.92 -16.36 -11.91
CA GLY A 189 5.31 -16.78 -12.05
C GLY A 189 5.61 -18.03 -11.25
N GLU A 190 6.51 -18.88 -11.75
CA GLU A 190 6.96 -20.10 -11.10
C GLU A 190 8.43 -19.95 -10.70
N TYR A 191 8.72 -20.20 -9.43
CA TYR A 191 10.04 -20.02 -8.84
C TYR A 191 10.43 -21.23 -7.99
N THR A 192 11.73 -21.38 -7.77
CA THR A 192 12.25 -22.36 -6.81
C THR A 192 13.09 -21.68 -5.74
N ILE A 193 13.18 -22.28 -4.57
CA ILE A 193 14.14 -21.95 -3.52
C ILE A 193 14.89 -23.25 -3.19
N SER A 194 16.03 -23.47 -3.82
CA SER A 194 16.81 -24.70 -3.70
C SER A 194 17.62 -24.76 -2.41
N GLY A 195 18.04 -23.64 -1.87
CA GLY A 195 18.85 -23.49 -0.67
C GLY A 195 18.40 -22.33 0.21
N PRO A 196 19.14 -22.03 1.28
CA PRO A 196 18.81 -20.91 2.14
C PRO A 196 19.06 -19.56 1.45
N ILE A 197 18.08 -18.65 1.53
CA ILE A 197 18.23 -17.24 1.21
C ILE A 197 18.36 -16.51 2.54
N ASP A 198 19.47 -15.80 2.78
CA ASP A 198 19.73 -15.10 4.04
C ASP A 198 19.79 -13.59 3.81
N PHE A 199 18.77 -12.89 4.29
CA PHE A 199 18.66 -11.43 4.17
C PHE A 199 19.43 -10.68 5.27
N GLY A 200 19.96 -11.41 6.26
CA GLY A 200 20.68 -10.78 7.37
C GLY A 200 19.83 -9.76 8.11
N ALA A 201 20.40 -8.60 8.36
CA ALA A 201 19.73 -7.49 9.03
C ALA A 201 18.94 -6.56 8.09
N ARG A 202 18.77 -6.93 6.84
CA ARG A 202 18.04 -6.11 5.84
C ARG A 202 16.53 -6.27 6.01
N LYS A 203 15.81 -5.15 5.86
CA LYS A 203 14.36 -5.14 5.78
C LYS A 203 13.94 -5.43 4.36
N VAL A 204 13.24 -6.53 4.14
CA VAL A 204 12.91 -7.03 2.79
C VAL A 204 11.43 -7.35 2.68
N THR A 205 10.83 -6.91 1.57
CA THR A 205 9.53 -7.36 1.12
C THR A 205 9.70 -8.17 -0.15
N ILE A 206 9.14 -9.39 -0.20
CA ILE A 206 8.96 -10.15 -1.42
C ILE A 206 7.46 -10.26 -1.66
N ARG A 207 7.00 -9.82 -2.81
CA ARG A 207 5.59 -9.87 -3.16
C ARG A 207 5.35 -10.46 -4.54
N GLY A 208 4.32 -11.29 -4.65
CA GLY A 208 3.71 -11.69 -5.90
C GLY A 208 2.64 -10.71 -6.34
N ASN A 209 1.78 -11.15 -7.25
CA ASN A 209 0.60 -10.40 -7.67
C ASN A 209 -0.61 -10.75 -6.77
N LYS A 210 -1.36 -9.75 -6.34
CA LYS A 210 -2.50 -9.88 -5.41
C LYS A 210 -3.62 -10.80 -5.93
N ILE A 211 -3.79 -10.85 -7.25
CA ILE A 211 -4.85 -11.65 -7.90
C ILE A 211 -4.29 -12.97 -8.42
N ASN A 212 -3.12 -12.94 -9.04
CA ASN A 212 -2.48 -14.06 -9.70
C ASN A 212 -1.18 -14.43 -8.96
N HIS A 213 -1.32 -15.16 -7.85
CA HIS A 213 -0.21 -15.51 -6.97
C HIS A 213 0.95 -16.16 -7.72
N SER A 214 2.16 -15.79 -7.35
CA SER A 214 3.39 -16.49 -7.79
C SER A 214 3.55 -17.79 -7.01
N LYS A 215 4.02 -18.84 -7.68
CA LYS A 215 4.23 -20.18 -7.09
C LYS A 215 5.69 -20.36 -6.73
N ILE A 216 5.95 -20.71 -5.48
CA ILE A 216 7.30 -20.94 -4.95
C ILE A 216 7.43 -22.40 -4.54
N THR A 217 8.28 -23.15 -5.21
CA THR A 217 8.59 -24.54 -4.85
C THR A 217 9.88 -24.59 -4.02
N PHE A 218 9.78 -25.06 -2.79
CA PHE A 218 10.94 -25.24 -1.92
C PHE A 218 11.62 -26.57 -2.18
N GLY A 219 12.93 -26.52 -2.47
CA GLY A 219 13.78 -27.70 -2.50
C GLY A 219 14.08 -28.23 -1.11
N GLN A 220 14.88 -29.32 -1.04
CA GLN A 220 15.18 -30.05 0.17
C GLN A 220 15.71 -29.15 1.30
N SER A 221 16.63 -28.24 1.00
CA SER A 221 17.25 -27.30 1.95
C SER A 221 16.74 -25.85 1.81
N GLY A 222 15.71 -25.64 1.00
CA GLY A 222 15.15 -24.32 0.76
C GLY A 222 14.59 -23.70 2.03
N ARG A 223 14.93 -22.44 2.32
CA ARG A 223 14.45 -21.69 3.47
C ARG A 223 14.77 -20.20 3.33
N ILE A 224 14.09 -19.38 4.09
CA ILE A 224 14.33 -17.95 4.16
C ILE A 224 14.84 -17.60 5.56
N LEU A 225 15.92 -16.85 5.63
CA LEU A 225 16.55 -16.44 6.87
C LEU A 225 16.55 -14.91 6.97
N THR A 226 16.23 -14.40 8.15
CA THR A 226 16.22 -12.96 8.40
C THR A 226 16.56 -12.67 9.86
N GLN A 227 17.00 -11.46 10.14
CA GLN A 227 17.10 -10.89 11.48
C GLN A 227 16.34 -9.57 11.61
N ASN A 228 15.72 -9.10 10.54
CA ASN A 228 14.95 -7.87 10.56
C ASN A 228 13.56 -8.11 10.00
N GLY A 229 12.80 -7.04 9.75
CA GLY A 229 11.48 -7.15 9.15
C GLY A 229 11.52 -7.89 7.81
N LEU A 230 10.66 -8.89 7.67
CA LEU A 230 10.46 -9.63 6.43
C LEU A 230 8.98 -9.64 6.11
N LYS A 231 8.61 -9.11 4.95
CA LYS A 231 7.24 -9.19 4.47
C LYS A 231 7.19 -10.12 3.26
N ILE A 232 6.27 -11.06 3.29
CA ILE A 232 6.02 -12.03 2.23
C ILE A 232 4.54 -11.94 1.89
N LYS A 233 4.21 -11.55 0.65
CA LYS A 233 2.84 -11.25 0.27
C LYS A 233 2.46 -11.89 -1.06
N PHE A 234 1.23 -12.42 -1.16
CA PHE A 234 0.61 -12.86 -2.42
C PHE A 234 1.35 -14.00 -3.13
N MET A 235 1.68 -15.06 -2.41
CA MET A 235 2.43 -16.22 -2.92
C MET A 235 1.86 -17.54 -2.45
N ASP A 236 2.05 -18.57 -3.27
CA ASP A 236 1.72 -19.96 -2.97
C ASP A 236 2.99 -20.79 -2.78
N PHE A 237 3.19 -21.32 -1.57
CA PHE A 237 4.36 -22.08 -1.19
C PHE A 237 4.11 -23.57 -1.26
N TYR A 238 4.90 -24.29 -2.06
CA TYR A 238 4.89 -25.75 -2.20
C TYR A 238 6.12 -26.34 -1.50
N CYS A 239 5.89 -26.98 -0.35
CA CYS A 239 6.95 -27.41 0.58
C CYS A 239 7.15 -28.92 0.60
N ASN A 240 6.55 -29.68 -0.33
CA ASN A 240 6.56 -31.14 -0.34
C ASN A 240 7.95 -31.77 -0.48
N ALA A 241 8.90 -31.11 -1.13
CA ALA A 241 10.27 -31.58 -1.31
C ALA A 241 11.20 -31.21 -0.14
N MET A 242 10.75 -30.41 0.81
CA MET A 242 11.58 -30.04 1.96
C MET A 242 11.89 -31.21 2.84
N GLU A 243 13.14 -31.32 3.35
CA GLU A 243 13.47 -32.34 4.33
C GLU A 243 12.59 -32.23 5.57
N LYS A 244 12.20 -33.40 6.10
CA LYS A 244 11.64 -33.45 7.45
C LYS A 244 12.70 -32.94 8.41
N GLY A 245 12.44 -31.77 8.97
CA GLY A 245 13.43 -31.07 9.77
C GLY A 245 13.61 -31.67 11.16
N SER A 246 14.79 -31.46 11.72
CA SER A 246 15.00 -31.41 13.15
C SER A 246 14.10 -30.34 13.78
N SER A 247 14.00 -30.31 15.10
CA SER A 247 13.22 -29.29 15.84
C SER A 247 13.53 -27.85 15.42
N ASP A 248 14.71 -27.60 14.84
CA ASP A 248 15.21 -26.26 14.46
C ASP A 248 14.93 -25.94 12.98
N ALA A 249 14.34 -26.86 12.23
CA ALA A 249 14.05 -26.63 10.82
C ALA A 249 12.74 -25.85 10.67
N SER A 250 12.84 -24.71 10.01
CA SER A 250 11.71 -23.83 9.70
C SER A 250 11.77 -23.36 8.27
N LEU A 251 10.63 -22.94 7.73
CA LEU A 251 10.58 -22.26 6.44
C LEU A 251 11.26 -20.90 6.57
N ILE A 252 10.91 -20.15 7.62
CA ILE A 252 11.52 -18.86 7.96
C ILE A 252 12.26 -19.03 9.29
N GLY A 253 13.51 -18.59 9.36
CA GLY A 253 14.34 -18.68 10.53
C GLY A 253 15.29 -17.50 10.72
N LEU A 254 16.03 -17.54 11.83
CA LEU A 254 17.02 -16.52 12.13
C LEU A 254 18.21 -16.61 11.15
N SER A 255 18.68 -15.41 10.71
CA SER A 255 19.91 -15.28 9.92
C SER A 255 21.09 -15.98 10.56
N LYS A 256 21.98 -16.55 9.74
CA LYS A 256 23.26 -17.13 10.22
C LYS A 256 24.29 -16.06 10.59
N THR A 257 24.10 -14.84 10.09
CA THR A 257 24.98 -13.69 10.35
C THR A 257 24.17 -12.55 10.98
N PRO A 258 23.68 -12.73 12.24
CA PRO A 258 22.86 -11.73 12.88
C PRO A 258 23.68 -10.47 13.20
N ASN A 259 23.04 -9.30 13.14
CA ASN A 259 23.67 -8.05 13.51
C ASN A 259 23.90 -8.01 15.03
N GLU A 260 25.17 -7.97 15.45
CA GLU A 260 25.57 -7.93 16.84
C GLU A 260 25.06 -6.67 17.60
N GLN A 261 24.75 -5.58 16.89
CA GLN A 261 24.16 -4.37 17.50
C GLN A 261 22.73 -4.61 18.00
N LEU A 262 22.05 -5.60 17.47
CA LEU A 262 20.69 -6.00 17.90
C LEU A 262 20.70 -7.11 18.94
N LYS A 263 21.89 -7.48 19.44
CA LYS A 263 22.05 -8.50 20.47
C LYS A 263 21.61 -7.94 21.85
N VAL A 264 20.74 -8.68 22.50
CA VAL A 264 20.21 -8.33 23.83
C VAL A 264 20.97 -9.11 24.91
N SER A 265 21.26 -10.37 24.65
CA SER A 265 22.01 -11.25 25.55
C SER A 265 22.74 -12.33 24.74
N SER A 266 23.43 -13.25 25.42
CA SER A 266 24.15 -14.32 24.72
C SER A 266 23.23 -15.18 23.88
N GLY A 267 23.30 -15.01 22.56
CA GLY A 267 22.50 -15.74 21.59
C GLY A 267 21.08 -15.22 21.39
N GLU A 268 20.72 -14.10 21.99
CA GLU A 268 19.41 -13.45 21.80
C GLU A 268 19.56 -12.16 21.00
N TYR A 269 18.67 -12.00 20.02
CA TYR A 269 18.64 -10.83 19.14
C TYR A 269 17.21 -10.27 19.10
N VAL A 270 17.07 -8.95 19.00
CA VAL A 270 15.79 -8.31 18.80
C VAL A 270 15.51 -8.20 17.31
N ILE A 271 14.32 -8.61 16.89
CA ILE A 271 13.73 -8.27 15.60
C ILE A 271 12.87 -7.04 15.85
N LYS A 272 13.28 -5.86 15.36
CA LYS A 272 12.57 -4.61 15.59
C LYS A 272 11.31 -4.49 14.72
N ASP A 273 11.42 -4.92 13.46
CA ASP A 273 10.32 -4.88 12.51
C ASP A 273 9.65 -6.26 12.42
N PRO A 274 8.33 -6.32 12.24
CA PRO A 274 7.60 -7.57 12.23
C PRO A 274 7.95 -8.46 11.02
N ILE A 275 7.81 -9.79 11.20
CA ILE A 275 7.72 -10.74 10.11
C ILE A 275 6.25 -10.84 9.73
N VAL A 276 5.92 -10.47 8.49
CA VAL A 276 4.55 -10.45 7.96
C VAL A 276 4.43 -11.48 6.85
N ILE A 277 3.46 -12.38 6.95
CA ILE A 277 3.05 -13.31 5.90
C ILE A 277 1.59 -12.99 5.61
N GLN A 278 1.32 -12.41 4.45
CA GLN A 278 0.01 -11.90 4.10
C GLN A 278 -0.48 -12.50 2.78
N SER A 279 -1.72 -12.99 2.76
CA SER A 279 -2.36 -13.54 1.57
C SER A 279 -1.47 -14.58 0.86
N CYS A 280 -0.90 -15.51 1.64
CA CYS A 280 -0.06 -16.59 1.17
C CYS A 280 -0.71 -17.93 1.51
N ASN A 281 -0.62 -18.89 0.59
CA ASN A 281 -0.99 -20.29 0.85
C ASN A 281 0.27 -21.12 1.07
N VAL A 282 0.25 -22.04 2.04
CA VAL A 282 1.38 -22.92 2.33
C VAL A 282 0.92 -24.37 2.26
N TYR A 283 1.46 -25.10 1.30
CA TYR A 283 1.09 -26.49 1.02
C TYR A 283 2.19 -27.45 1.46
N ASP A 284 1.80 -28.56 2.06
CA ASP A 284 2.65 -29.70 2.41
C ASP A 284 3.85 -29.36 3.29
N LEU A 285 3.72 -28.35 4.15
CA LEU A 285 4.78 -27.98 5.09
C LEU A 285 4.89 -29.02 6.20
N ASN A 286 6.02 -29.74 6.27
CA ASN A 286 6.30 -30.79 7.25
C ASN A 286 7.27 -30.34 8.37
N ARG A 287 7.39 -29.03 8.57
CA ARG A 287 8.23 -28.38 9.58
C ARG A 287 7.58 -27.08 10.08
N HIS A 288 8.21 -26.37 10.98
CA HIS A 288 7.68 -25.08 11.44
C HIS A 288 7.66 -24.03 10.32
N LEU A 289 6.60 -23.25 10.26
CA LEU A 289 6.55 -22.09 9.36
C LEU A 289 7.60 -21.04 9.80
N LEU A 290 7.57 -20.69 11.07
CA LEU A 290 8.53 -19.83 11.74
C LEU A 290 9.04 -20.55 12.98
N TYR A 291 10.33 -20.56 13.19
CA TYR A 291 10.94 -21.08 14.39
C TYR A 291 11.92 -20.06 14.96
N ASP A 292 11.56 -19.56 16.09
CA ASP A 292 12.48 -18.83 16.98
C ASP A 292 13.20 -19.89 17.80
N SER A 293 14.53 -19.93 17.78
CA SER A 293 15.33 -20.95 18.46
C SER A 293 15.12 -20.97 19.98
N GLY A 294 14.25 -20.12 20.51
CA GLY A 294 13.80 -20.13 21.91
C GLY A 294 14.91 -19.98 22.94
N LYS A 295 16.07 -19.61 22.51
CA LYS A 295 17.12 -19.16 23.43
C LYS A 295 16.80 -17.71 23.77
N LYS A 296 15.85 -17.59 24.67
CA LYS A 296 15.65 -16.35 25.40
C LYS A 296 16.91 -15.94 26.10
#